data_735d4aed23c1d73c64fb1be8dfe06398
#
_entry.id   735d4aed23c1d73c64fb1be8dfe06398
#
_cell.length_a   1.000
_cell.length_b   1.000
_cell.length_c   1.000
_cell.angle_alpha   90.00
_cell.angle_beta   90.00
_cell.angle_gamma   90.00
#
_symmetry.space_group_name_H-M   'P 1'
#
loop_
_entity.id
_entity.type
_entity.pdbx_description
1 polymer ?
#
loop_
_entity_poly.entity_id
_entity_poly.type
_entity_poly.pdbx_seq_one_letter_code
_entity_poly.pdbx_strand_id
1 'polypeptide(L)'
;DPERGFVNYFWKAVPVTAGADAEDGLRLDDRVAIVTGAGAGLGRAYALELARRGAKVVVNDLGGTRDGSGKGSKSPADQVVAEIKKMGAEAVANYDNVATDTGGENIVQTAIDTFGRVDILINNAGILRDKSFLKMTPQDWQAVLDVHLNGAYFVTRPAMAAMKENGYGRIVMTT
;
A
#
# COMPACT_ATOMS: atom_id res chain seq x y z
N ASP A 1 -31.98 5.46 -6.14
CA ASP A 1 -32.57 5.11 -4.85
C ASP A 1 -31.61 5.55 -3.74
N PRO A 2 -31.93 6.59 -2.94
CA PRO A 2 -31.04 7.15 -1.91
C PRO A 2 -30.72 6.18 -0.77
N GLU A 3 -31.41 5.08 -0.66
CA GLU A 3 -31.26 4.12 0.45
C GLU A 3 -30.34 2.93 0.15
N ARG A 4 -29.82 2.82 -1.05
CA ARG A 4 -28.89 1.75 -1.43
C ARG A 4 -27.49 2.27 -1.67
N GLY A 5 -26.84 2.86 -0.75
CA GLY A 5 -25.45 3.32 -0.66
C GLY A 5 -24.39 2.79 -1.64
N PHE A 6 -24.74 2.42 -2.88
CA PHE A 6 -23.81 2.17 -3.96
C PHE A 6 -23.50 3.46 -4.67
N VAL A 7 -22.51 4.17 -4.21
CA VAL A 7 -21.91 5.24 -4.99
C VAL A 7 -21.05 4.58 -6.07
N ASN A 8 -21.56 4.55 -7.30
CA ASN A 8 -20.73 4.24 -8.47
C ASN A 8 -19.68 5.35 -8.59
N TYR A 9 -18.49 5.12 -8.09
CA TYR A 9 -17.33 5.96 -8.40
C TYR A 9 -16.90 5.66 -9.82
N PHE A 10 -17.52 6.33 -10.78
CA PHE A 10 -16.93 6.45 -12.10
C PHE A 10 -15.62 7.19 -11.98
N TRP A 11 -14.54 6.58 -12.41
CA TRP A 11 -13.25 7.22 -12.62
C TRP A 11 -13.45 8.42 -13.55
N LYS A 12 -13.51 9.63 -13.01
CA LYS A 12 -13.18 10.78 -13.83
C LYS A 12 -11.66 10.75 -13.95
N ALA A 13 -11.17 10.33 -15.10
CA ALA A 13 -9.79 10.57 -15.46
C ALA A 13 -9.56 12.08 -15.34
N VAL A 14 -8.77 12.49 -14.34
CA VAL A 14 -8.25 13.85 -14.30
C VAL A 14 -7.27 13.91 -15.48
N PRO A 15 -7.46 14.81 -16.47
CA PRO A 15 -6.52 14.94 -17.55
C PRO A 15 -5.14 15.22 -16.94
N VAL A 16 -4.19 14.34 -17.18
CA VAL A 16 -2.79 14.65 -16.93
C VAL A 16 -2.38 15.64 -17.99
N THR A 17 -2.47 16.92 -17.71
CA THR A 17 -1.88 17.94 -18.57
C THR A 17 -0.38 17.79 -18.47
N ALA A 18 0.24 17.27 -19.52
CA ALA A 18 1.68 17.28 -19.67
C ALA A 18 2.14 18.74 -19.64
N GLY A 19 2.84 19.15 -18.59
CA GLY A 19 3.41 20.49 -18.51
C GLY A 19 3.17 21.30 -17.23
N ALA A 20 2.54 20.74 -16.20
CA ALA A 20 2.55 21.39 -14.90
C ALA A 20 3.88 21.06 -14.20
N ASP A 21 4.77 22.04 -14.12
CA ASP A 21 6.00 21.95 -13.36
C ASP A 21 5.72 21.55 -11.90
N ALA A 22 6.65 20.83 -11.29
CA ALA A 22 6.52 20.20 -9.97
C ALA A 22 6.23 21.18 -8.80
N GLU A 23 6.17 22.47 -9.05
CA GLU A 23 5.87 23.50 -8.05
C GLU A 23 4.37 23.75 -7.82
N ASP A 24 3.49 23.35 -8.78
CA ASP A 24 2.03 23.47 -8.65
C ASP A 24 1.33 22.09 -8.66
N GLY A 25 2.05 21.01 -8.43
CA GLY A 25 1.57 19.66 -8.45
C GLY A 25 0.63 19.33 -7.28
N LEU A 26 -0.19 18.29 -7.45
CA LEU A 26 -1.05 17.72 -6.43
C LEU A 26 -0.30 17.56 -5.11
N ARG A 27 -0.72 18.29 -4.07
CA ARG A 27 -0.21 18.18 -2.71
C ARG A 27 -1.05 17.20 -1.91
N LEU A 28 -0.39 16.48 -1.01
CA LEU A 28 -0.99 15.49 -0.13
C LEU A 28 -0.69 15.81 1.34
N ASP A 29 -0.54 17.09 1.66
CA ASP A 29 -0.30 17.55 3.02
C ASP A 29 -1.41 17.04 3.95
N ASP A 30 -1.04 16.64 5.16
CA ASP A 30 -1.94 16.05 6.17
C ASP A 30 -2.61 14.71 5.77
N ARG A 31 -2.23 14.11 4.65
CA ARG A 31 -2.68 12.78 4.27
C ARG A 31 -1.76 11.70 4.78
N VAL A 32 -2.36 10.59 5.17
CA VAL A 32 -1.66 9.38 5.61
C VAL A 32 -1.84 8.29 4.57
N ALA A 33 -0.73 7.79 4.04
CA ALA A 33 -0.70 6.76 3.02
C ALA A 33 -0.10 5.46 3.57
N ILE A 34 -0.71 4.34 3.22
CA ILE A 34 -0.16 3.00 3.42
C ILE A 34 0.26 2.46 2.05
N VAL A 35 1.49 1.97 1.93
CA VAL A 35 1.96 1.27 0.72
C VAL A 35 2.45 -0.10 1.13
N THR A 36 1.83 -1.15 0.59
CA THR A 36 2.25 -2.54 0.84
C THR A 36 3.30 -2.99 -0.17
N GLY A 37 4.24 -3.85 0.26
CA GLY A 37 5.38 -4.25 -0.57
C GLY A 37 6.27 -3.06 -0.95
N ALA A 38 6.47 -2.13 -0.01
CA ALA A 38 7.09 -0.83 -0.28
C ALA A 38 8.61 -0.80 -0.06
N GLY A 39 9.24 -1.93 0.27
CA GLY A 39 10.69 -2.00 0.50
C GLY A 39 11.53 -1.92 -0.76
N ALA A 40 10.96 -2.15 -1.94
CA ALA A 40 11.67 -2.12 -3.22
C ALA A 40 10.76 -1.81 -4.41
N GLY A 41 11.34 -1.65 -5.59
CA GLY A 41 10.64 -1.56 -6.87
C GLY A 41 9.58 -0.46 -6.93
N LEU A 42 8.40 -0.79 -7.45
CA LEU A 42 7.28 0.15 -7.61
C LEU A 42 6.75 0.65 -6.28
N GLY A 43 6.61 -0.23 -5.28
CA GLY A 43 6.12 0.16 -3.96
C GLY A 43 7.02 1.20 -3.29
N ARG A 44 8.35 1.04 -3.39
CA ARG A 44 9.31 2.05 -2.93
C ARG A 44 9.09 3.37 -3.68
N ALA A 45 8.96 3.33 -5.01
CA ALA A 45 8.76 4.54 -5.81
C ALA A 45 7.46 5.27 -5.41
N TYR A 46 6.37 4.54 -5.18
CA TYR A 46 5.13 5.11 -4.67
C TYR A 46 5.30 5.76 -3.30
N ALA A 47 5.95 5.07 -2.36
CA ALA A 47 6.17 5.59 -1.02
C ALA A 47 6.97 6.89 -1.03
N LEU A 48 8.05 6.95 -1.81
CA LEU A 48 8.88 8.15 -1.97
C LEU A 48 8.11 9.30 -2.63
N GLU A 49 7.33 9.01 -3.68
CA GLU A 49 6.56 10.05 -4.38
C GLU A 49 5.43 10.62 -3.52
N LEU A 50 4.70 9.78 -2.78
CA LEU A 50 3.69 10.23 -1.84
C LEU A 50 4.29 11.12 -0.74
N ALA A 51 5.44 10.71 -0.18
CA ALA A 51 6.17 11.49 0.81
C ALA A 51 6.66 12.84 0.24
N ARG A 52 7.19 12.85 -0.98
CA ARG A 52 7.61 14.09 -1.67
C ARG A 52 6.47 15.08 -1.86
N ARG A 53 5.24 14.58 -1.99
CA ARG A 53 4.01 15.38 -2.09
C ARG A 53 3.43 15.80 -0.75
N GLY A 54 4.06 15.44 0.37
CA GLY A 54 3.66 15.87 1.72
C GLY A 54 2.86 14.83 2.50
N ALA A 55 2.60 13.63 1.96
CA ALA A 55 1.93 12.58 2.72
C ALA A 55 2.87 11.98 3.79
N LYS A 56 2.29 11.60 4.92
CA LYS A 56 2.92 10.71 5.91
C LYS A 56 2.75 9.26 5.46
N VAL A 57 3.80 8.45 5.50
CA VAL A 57 3.79 7.14 4.84
C VAL A 57 4.06 5.99 5.80
N VAL A 58 3.18 5.00 5.80
CA VAL A 58 3.47 3.66 6.34
C VAL A 58 4.08 2.82 5.23
N VAL A 59 5.33 2.46 5.40
CA VAL A 59 6.10 1.62 4.49
C VAL A 59 5.98 0.18 4.98
N ASN A 60 5.05 -0.59 4.43
CA ASN A 60 4.92 -2.00 4.78
C ASN A 60 5.74 -2.86 3.83
N ASP A 61 6.59 -3.72 4.39
CA ASP A 61 7.30 -4.76 3.65
C ASP A 61 7.72 -5.89 4.58
N LEU A 62 7.36 -7.12 4.24
CA LEU A 62 7.75 -8.31 4.99
C LEU A 62 9.27 -8.60 4.89
N GLY A 63 9.94 -8.02 3.88
CA GLY A 63 11.36 -8.21 3.63
C GLY A 63 11.71 -9.59 3.08
N GLY A 64 10.76 -10.27 2.47
CA GLY A 64 10.96 -11.56 1.81
C GLY A 64 11.63 -11.44 0.44
N THR A 65 11.94 -12.60 -0.15
CA THR A 65 12.37 -12.70 -1.54
C THR A 65 11.17 -12.52 -2.50
N ARG A 66 11.42 -12.17 -3.76
CA ARG A 66 10.37 -11.95 -4.78
C ARG A 66 9.43 -13.14 -4.96
N ASP A 67 9.89 -14.35 -4.71
CA ASP A 67 9.09 -15.57 -4.79
C ASP A 67 8.36 -15.92 -3.48
N GLY A 68 8.52 -15.10 -2.44
CA GLY A 68 7.89 -15.29 -1.14
C GLY A 68 8.49 -16.44 -0.31
N SER A 69 9.64 -17.01 -0.68
CA SER A 69 10.26 -18.16 0.01
C SER A 69 11.26 -17.77 1.11
N GLY A 70 11.74 -16.55 1.12
CA GLY A 70 12.75 -16.07 2.08
C GLY A 70 12.16 -15.77 3.46
N LYS A 71 13.02 -15.85 4.50
CA LYS A 71 12.69 -15.26 5.79
C LYS A 71 12.62 -13.74 5.64
N GLY A 72 11.57 -13.13 6.16
CA GLY A 72 11.42 -11.68 6.17
C GLY A 72 12.58 -10.96 6.85
N SER A 73 12.84 -9.75 6.42
CA SER A 73 13.86 -8.87 6.98
C SER A 73 13.31 -7.45 7.12
N LYS A 74 13.57 -6.80 8.23
CA LYS A 74 13.15 -5.40 8.46
C LYS A 74 13.86 -4.40 7.55
N SER A 75 15.05 -4.75 7.07
CA SER A 75 15.95 -3.85 6.33
C SER A 75 15.33 -3.14 5.11
N PRO A 76 14.54 -3.75 4.22
CA PRO A 76 13.99 -3.03 3.06
C PRO A 76 13.05 -1.89 3.45
N ALA A 77 12.11 -2.12 4.38
CA ALA A 77 11.21 -1.07 4.83
C ALA A 77 11.96 0.05 5.57
N ASP A 78 12.93 -0.32 6.44
CA ASP A 78 13.72 0.65 7.20
C ASP A 78 14.55 1.56 6.28
N GLN A 79 15.10 1.01 5.19
CA GLN A 79 15.86 1.80 4.21
C GLN A 79 14.98 2.87 3.55
N VAL A 80 13.77 2.50 3.12
CA VAL A 80 12.83 3.43 2.50
C VAL A 80 12.36 4.48 3.51
N VAL A 81 12.10 4.10 4.74
CA VAL A 81 11.76 5.05 5.82
C VAL A 81 12.90 6.03 6.06
N ALA A 82 14.16 5.55 6.08
CA ALA A 82 15.32 6.43 6.24
C ALA A 82 15.46 7.42 5.07
N GLU A 83 15.19 6.98 3.83
CA GLU A 83 15.18 7.85 2.66
C GLU A 83 14.09 8.93 2.76
N ILE A 84 12.88 8.56 3.15
CA ILE A 84 11.76 9.50 3.34
C ILE A 84 12.10 10.53 4.41
N LYS A 85 12.63 10.10 5.55
CA LYS A 85 13.04 10.99 6.64
C LYS A 85 14.17 11.93 6.23
N LYS A 86 15.11 11.46 5.40
CA LYS A 86 16.19 12.30 4.85
C LYS A 86 15.68 13.43 3.93
N MET A 87 14.52 13.23 3.30
CA MET A 87 13.84 14.27 2.52
C MET A 87 13.04 15.27 3.38
N GLY A 88 13.03 15.11 4.70
CA GLY A 88 12.26 15.94 5.63
C GLY A 88 10.80 15.53 5.79
N ALA A 89 10.39 14.38 5.25
CA ALA A 89 9.04 13.85 5.35
C ALA A 89 8.91 12.81 6.48
N GLU A 90 7.66 12.47 6.83
CA GLU A 90 7.35 11.53 7.90
C GLU A 90 7.03 10.13 7.36
N ALA A 91 7.67 9.11 7.94
CA ALA A 91 7.34 7.72 7.63
C ALA A 91 7.61 6.78 8.81
N VAL A 92 6.90 5.66 8.81
CA VAL A 92 7.08 4.55 9.75
C VAL A 92 7.14 3.23 8.99
N ALA A 93 7.97 2.30 9.43
CA ALA A 93 8.05 0.95 8.89
C ALA A 93 7.01 0.03 9.54
N ASN A 94 6.47 -0.89 8.75
CA ASN A 94 5.65 -2.00 9.21
C ASN A 94 6.13 -3.28 8.51
N TYR A 95 6.13 -4.41 9.22
CA TYR A 95 6.70 -5.68 8.74
C TYR A 95 5.69 -6.82 8.75
N ASP A 96 4.40 -6.51 8.92
CA ASP A 96 3.35 -7.52 8.96
C ASP A 96 3.08 -8.12 7.58
N ASN A 97 2.64 -9.36 7.59
CA ASN A 97 2.32 -10.10 6.38
C ASN A 97 0.90 -9.75 5.90
N VAL A 98 0.79 -9.18 4.70
CA VAL A 98 -0.51 -8.87 4.08
C VAL A 98 -1.40 -10.10 3.90
N ALA A 99 -0.81 -11.29 3.74
CA ALA A 99 -1.54 -12.53 3.49
C ALA A 99 -2.25 -13.11 4.72
N THR A 100 -2.33 -12.38 5.82
CA THR A 100 -3.06 -12.78 7.03
C THR A 100 -4.00 -11.66 7.47
N ASP A 101 -5.16 -12.05 8.03
CA ASP A 101 -6.16 -11.10 8.53
C ASP A 101 -5.56 -10.17 9.60
N THR A 102 -4.90 -10.76 10.60
CA THR A 102 -4.21 -9.99 11.65
C THR A 102 -3.11 -9.07 11.08
N GLY A 103 -2.38 -9.54 10.06
CA GLY A 103 -1.36 -8.70 9.42
C GLY A 103 -1.96 -7.50 8.72
N GLY A 104 -3.09 -7.68 8.03
CA GLY A 104 -3.83 -6.57 7.42
C GLY A 104 -4.31 -5.55 8.46
N GLU A 105 -4.86 -6.03 9.57
CA GLU A 105 -5.27 -5.17 10.69
C GLU A 105 -4.10 -4.40 11.30
N ASN A 106 -2.97 -5.07 11.57
CA ASN A 106 -1.78 -4.45 12.16
C ASN A 106 -1.16 -3.37 11.25
N ILE A 107 -1.18 -3.58 9.93
CA ILE A 107 -0.70 -2.58 8.96
C ILE A 107 -1.50 -1.29 9.09
N VAL A 108 -2.82 -1.40 9.13
CA VAL A 108 -3.72 -0.24 9.25
C VAL A 108 -3.61 0.38 10.65
N GLN A 109 -3.52 -0.45 11.69
CA GLN A 109 -3.35 0.03 13.07
C GLN A 109 -2.05 0.82 13.23
N THR A 110 -0.96 0.42 12.55
CA THR A 110 0.30 1.19 12.53
C THR A 110 0.10 2.63 12.03
N ALA A 111 -0.73 2.82 11.01
CA ALA A 111 -1.06 4.16 10.51
C ALA A 111 -1.88 4.97 11.52
N ILE A 112 -2.87 4.33 12.15
CA ILE A 112 -3.75 4.97 13.15
C ILE A 112 -2.94 5.35 14.39
N ASP A 113 -2.12 4.45 14.92
CA ASP A 113 -1.33 4.69 16.13
C ASP A 113 -0.26 5.76 15.92
N THR A 114 0.33 5.82 14.72
CA THR A 114 1.43 6.75 14.44
C THR A 114 0.93 8.11 13.97
N PHE A 115 -0.09 8.13 13.12
CA PHE A 115 -0.52 9.34 12.40
C PHE A 115 -1.99 9.70 12.61
N GLY A 116 -2.76 8.87 13.32
CA GLY A 116 -4.15 9.14 13.71
C GLY A 116 -5.21 8.86 12.63
N ARG A 117 -4.82 8.47 11.41
CA ARG A 117 -5.76 8.29 10.29
C ARG A 117 -5.21 7.44 9.16
N VAL A 118 -6.07 7.09 8.21
CA VAL A 118 -5.71 6.52 6.90
C VAL A 118 -6.48 7.24 5.82
N ASP A 119 -5.79 7.72 4.78
CA ASP A 119 -6.39 8.44 3.65
C ASP A 119 -6.15 7.74 2.31
N ILE A 120 -4.98 7.10 2.16
CA ILE A 120 -4.55 6.48 0.92
C ILE A 120 -4.04 5.07 1.22
N LEU A 121 -4.50 4.11 0.43
CA LEU A 121 -3.98 2.74 0.45
C LEU A 121 -3.54 2.35 -0.94
N ILE A 122 -2.28 1.92 -1.08
CA ILE A 122 -1.77 1.30 -2.29
C ILE A 122 -1.48 -0.17 -1.99
N ASN A 123 -2.36 -1.05 -2.44
CA ASN A 123 -2.16 -2.49 -2.44
C ASN A 123 -1.19 -2.84 -3.59
N ASN A 124 0.09 -2.93 -3.24
CA ASN A 124 1.16 -3.21 -4.21
C ASN A 124 1.93 -4.50 -3.87
N ALA A 125 1.79 -5.03 -2.66
CA ALA A 125 2.46 -6.28 -2.30
C ALA A 125 2.12 -7.41 -3.27
N GLY A 126 3.13 -8.13 -3.70
CA GLY A 126 3.00 -9.24 -4.65
C GLY A 126 4.20 -10.16 -4.63
N ILE A 127 4.00 -11.41 -5.03
CA ILE A 127 5.05 -12.41 -5.23
C ILE A 127 4.92 -13.04 -6.60
N LEU A 128 6.02 -13.57 -7.12
CA LEU A 128 6.07 -14.27 -8.40
C LEU A 128 6.36 -15.76 -8.17
N ARG A 129 5.55 -16.62 -8.77
CA ARG A 129 5.73 -18.07 -8.80
C ARG A 129 5.72 -18.56 -10.25
N ASP A 130 6.66 -18.03 -11.05
CA ASP A 130 6.73 -18.29 -12.49
C ASP A 130 7.05 -19.74 -12.79
N LYS A 131 6.04 -20.49 -13.21
CA LYS A 131 6.11 -21.87 -13.65
C LYS A 131 5.13 -22.08 -14.80
N SER A 132 5.46 -23.03 -15.70
CA SER A 132 4.44 -23.46 -16.65
C SER A 132 3.24 -24.05 -15.90
N PHE A 133 2.03 -23.86 -16.43
CA PHE A 133 0.80 -24.25 -15.74
C PHE A 133 0.80 -25.71 -15.29
N LEU A 134 1.32 -26.63 -16.11
CA LEU A 134 1.42 -28.05 -15.78
C LEU A 134 2.43 -28.38 -14.67
N LYS A 135 3.37 -27.48 -14.38
CA LYS A 135 4.38 -27.64 -13.32
C LYS A 135 4.05 -26.82 -12.06
N MET A 136 3.02 -25.98 -12.12
CA MET A 136 2.56 -25.20 -10.99
C MET A 136 1.90 -26.12 -9.96
N THR A 137 2.34 -26.01 -8.72
CA THR A 137 1.72 -26.78 -7.63
C THR A 137 0.54 -26.01 -7.03
N PRO A 138 -0.41 -26.71 -6.37
CA PRO A 138 -1.47 -26.01 -5.62
C PRO A 138 -0.93 -25.00 -4.59
N GLN A 139 0.22 -25.30 -4.00
CA GLN A 139 0.88 -24.42 -3.03
C GLN A 139 1.43 -23.14 -3.69
N ASP A 140 2.01 -23.24 -4.90
CA ASP A 140 2.46 -22.05 -5.64
C ASP A 140 1.27 -21.16 -6.01
N TRP A 141 0.18 -21.78 -6.50
CA TRP A 141 -1.06 -21.09 -6.82
C TRP A 141 -1.65 -20.36 -5.60
N GLN A 142 -1.81 -21.12 -4.50
CA GLN A 142 -2.39 -20.55 -3.28
C GLN A 142 -1.54 -19.41 -2.72
N ALA A 143 -0.22 -19.53 -2.71
CA ALA A 143 0.67 -18.47 -2.21
C ALA A 143 0.50 -17.16 -2.99
N VAL A 144 0.30 -17.22 -4.31
CA VAL A 144 0.03 -16.04 -5.13
C VAL A 144 -1.32 -15.43 -4.78
N LEU A 145 -2.37 -16.25 -4.68
CA LEU A 145 -3.71 -15.78 -4.28
C LEU A 145 -3.70 -15.17 -2.88
N ASP A 146 -2.97 -15.77 -1.93
CA ASP A 146 -2.91 -15.28 -0.56
C ASP A 146 -2.31 -13.88 -0.48
N VAL A 147 -1.27 -13.58 -1.26
CA VAL A 147 -0.66 -12.26 -1.25
C VAL A 147 -1.44 -11.26 -2.10
N HIS A 148 -1.77 -11.59 -3.35
CA HIS A 148 -2.35 -10.63 -4.29
C HIS A 148 -3.85 -10.39 -4.07
N LEU A 149 -4.63 -11.43 -3.79
CA LEU A 149 -6.09 -11.33 -3.64
C LEU A 149 -6.50 -11.20 -2.17
N ASN A 150 -6.14 -12.18 -1.35
CA ASN A 150 -6.52 -12.19 0.06
C ASN A 150 -5.83 -11.04 0.81
N GLY A 151 -4.56 -10.78 0.52
CA GLY A 151 -3.81 -9.67 1.11
C GLY A 151 -4.40 -8.30 0.81
N ALA A 152 -4.80 -8.08 -0.45
CA ALA A 152 -5.51 -6.86 -0.79
C ALA A 152 -6.83 -6.70 -0.01
N TYR A 153 -7.59 -7.80 0.19
CA TYR A 153 -8.81 -7.79 0.99
C TYR A 153 -8.52 -7.50 2.47
N PHE A 154 -7.55 -8.21 3.08
CA PHE A 154 -7.24 -8.09 4.50
C PHE A 154 -6.77 -6.68 4.89
N VAL A 155 -6.02 -6.00 4.03
CA VAL A 155 -5.60 -4.62 4.29
C VAL A 155 -6.70 -3.62 3.95
N THR A 156 -7.44 -3.83 2.86
CA THR A 156 -8.47 -2.88 2.40
C THR A 156 -9.63 -2.77 3.38
N ARG A 157 -10.08 -3.89 3.95
CA ARG A 157 -11.24 -3.92 4.86
C ARG A 157 -11.06 -2.99 6.07
N PRO A 158 -10.02 -3.09 6.89
CA PRO A 158 -9.81 -2.17 8.01
C PRO A 158 -9.47 -0.74 7.54
N ALA A 159 -8.73 -0.58 6.43
CA ALA A 159 -8.44 0.74 5.89
C ALA A 159 -9.71 1.49 5.45
N MET A 160 -10.66 0.81 4.80
CA MET A 160 -11.95 1.40 4.43
C MET A 160 -12.77 1.82 5.64
N ALA A 161 -12.73 1.08 6.74
CA ALA A 161 -13.39 1.47 7.98
C ALA A 161 -12.85 2.81 8.49
N ALA A 162 -11.53 2.94 8.60
CA ALA A 162 -10.86 4.18 9.00
C ALA A 162 -11.12 5.33 8.02
N MET A 163 -11.07 5.09 6.71
CA MET A 163 -11.37 6.09 5.68
C MET A 163 -12.81 6.59 5.76
N LYS A 164 -13.76 5.70 6.06
CA LYS A 164 -15.18 6.05 6.23
C LYS A 164 -15.37 6.98 7.42
N GLU A 165 -14.73 6.71 8.54
CA GLU A 165 -14.76 7.56 9.74
C GLU A 165 -14.17 8.94 9.46
N ASN A 166 -13.09 9.00 8.69
CA ASN A 166 -12.43 10.25 8.31
C ASN A 166 -13.15 11.02 7.19
N GLY A 167 -14.17 10.44 6.54
CA GLY A 167 -14.89 11.02 5.41
C GLY A 167 -14.05 11.17 4.12
N TYR A 168 -12.90 10.48 4.04
CA TYR A 168 -12.02 10.53 2.87
C TYR A 168 -11.24 9.21 2.70
N GLY A 169 -11.09 8.75 1.45
CA GLY A 169 -10.25 7.60 1.13
C GLY A 169 -9.95 7.47 -0.36
N ARG A 170 -8.77 6.96 -0.67
CA ARG A 170 -8.33 6.56 -2.03
C ARG A 170 -7.63 5.22 -1.95
N ILE A 171 -8.05 4.29 -2.76
CA ILE A 171 -7.49 2.93 -2.80
C ILE A 171 -7.02 2.64 -4.22
N VAL A 172 -5.79 2.17 -4.33
CA VAL A 172 -5.17 1.75 -5.59
C VAL A 172 -4.81 0.28 -5.48
N MET A 173 -5.14 -0.49 -6.51
CA MET A 173 -4.73 -1.88 -6.68
C MET A 173 -3.69 -1.93 -7.78
N THR A 174 -2.49 -2.40 -7.48
CA THR A 174 -1.45 -2.67 -8.48
C THR A 174 -1.59 -4.12 -8.96
N THR A 175 -1.75 -4.31 -10.25
CA THR A 175 -1.93 -5.63 -10.88
C THR A 175 -0.82 -5.92 -11.88
#